data_e096e56fd71aed65d7b420e444907a44
#
_entry.id   e096e56fd71aed65d7b420e444907a44
#
_cell.length_a   1.000
_cell.length_b   1.000
_cell.length_c   1.000
_cell.angle_alpha   90.00
_cell.angle_beta   90.00
_cell.angle_gamma   90.00
#
_symmetry.space_group_name_H-M   'P 1'
#
loop_
_entity.id
_entity.type
_entity.pdbx_description
1 polymer ?
#
loop_
_entity_poly.entity_id
_entity_poly.type
_entity_poly.pdbx_seq_one_letter_code
_entity_poly.pdbx_strand_id
1 'polypeptide(L)'
;AHTGVAGRYLAGGGVRRVRLQMMQTAPLAERITTALADGDSLRYYPAYDLPGRGQLPPQTAAAERARAQLLLVQRADGGLTIGDTHEYAEPFGFDLDEDAYDHLRVRAETLLGAPIPPVRRRWAGVYSEVNPAVGGHALYHRAEVEPGVILVTGPGGRGMTCSPAIAEETFR
;
A
#
# COMPACT_ATOMS: atom_id res chain seq x y z
N ALA A 1 -10.43 -9.18 -6.04
CA ALA A 1 -10.93 -8.84 -4.71
C ALA A 1 -12.45 -8.61 -4.67
N HIS A 2 -13.09 -8.36 -5.80
CA HIS A 2 -14.56 -8.19 -5.87
C HIS A 2 -15.27 -9.46 -6.30
N THR A 3 -14.69 -10.62 -6.03
CA THR A 3 -15.29 -11.92 -6.27
C THR A 3 -16.10 -12.34 -5.04
N GLY A 4 -17.10 -13.18 -5.25
CA GLY A 4 -18.00 -13.64 -4.19
C GLY A 4 -19.16 -12.69 -3.89
N VAL A 5 -19.74 -12.82 -2.70
CA VAL A 5 -20.99 -12.15 -2.32
C VAL A 5 -20.89 -10.62 -2.42
N ALA A 6 -19.79 -10.04 -1.99
CA ALA A 6 -19.60 -8.59 -2.01
C ALA A 6 -19.52 -8.00 -3.44
N GLY A 7 -19.05 -8.77 -4.42
CA GLY A 7 -18.86 -8.28 -5.80
C GLY A 7 -20.14 -7.73 -6.43
N ARG A 8 -21.30 -8.33 -6.14
CA ARG A 8 -22.59 -7.88 -6.67
C ARG A 8 -22.99 -6.48 -6.20
N TYR A 9 -22.53 -6.07 -5.02
CA TYR A 9 -22.85 -4.75 -4.45
C TYR A 9 -21.83 -3.66 -4.83
N LEU A 10 -20.74 -4.02 -5.51
CA LEU A 10 -19.66 -3.11 -5.88
C LEU A 10 -19.61 -2.78 -7.38
N ALA A 11 -20.65 -3.16 -8.12
CA ALA A 11 -20.73 -2.95 -9.57
C ALA A 11 -20.67 -1.47 -10.00
N GLY A 12 -20.95 -0.53 -9.09
CA GLY A 12 -20.89 0.92 -9.35
C GLY A 12 -19.48 1.52 -9.38
N GLY A 13 -18.42 0.72 -9.28
CA GLY A 13 -17.03 1.20 -9.40
C GLY A 13 -16.51 2.03 -8.22
N GLY A 14 -17.27 2.13 -7.11
CA GLY A 14 -16.89 2.89 -5.92
C GLY A 14 -15.64 2.35 -5.21
N VAL A 15 -15.24 1.12 -5.51
CA VAL A 15 -14.06 0.45 -4.97
C VAL A 15 -13.27 -0.15 -6.14
N ARG A 16 -11.95 0.03 -6.10
CA ARG A 16 -11.03 -0.57 -7.07
C ARG A 16 -10.04 -1.50 -6.37
N ARG A 17 -9.43 -2.38 -7.14
CA ARG A 17 -8.32 -3.20 -6.67
C ARG A 17 -7.00 -2.49 -6.88
N VAL A 18 -6.05 -2.75 -6.01
CA VAL A 18 -4.66 -2.35 -6.15
C VAL A 18 -3.76 -3.53 -5.88
N ARG A 19 -2.81 -3.77 -6.78
CA ARG A 19 -1.74 -4.75 -6.62
C ARG A 19 -0.49 -4.05 -6.14
N LEU A 20 0.16 -4.61 -5.14
CA LEU A 20 1.41 -4.09 -4.62
C LEU A 20 2.46 -5.19 -4.55
N GLN A 21 3.72 -4.80 -4.64
CA GLN A 21 4.87 -5.70 -4.52
C GLN A 21 5.62 -5.39 -3.23
N MET A 22 6.04 -6.46 -2.57
CA MET A 22 6.75 -6.43 -1.29
C MET A 22 7.91 -7.41 -1.33
N MET A 23 8.95 -7.17 -0.53
CA MET A 23 10.04 -8.12 -0.34
C MET A 23 10.40 -8.27 1.14
N GLN A 24 11.08 -9.37 1.44
CA GLN A 24 11.60 -9.67 2.76
C GLN A 24 13.03 -10.19 2.67
N THR A 25 13.89 -9.68 3.56
CA THR A 25 15.29 -10.07 3.63
C THR A 25 15.58 -11.18 4.65
N ALA A 26 16.79 -11.71 4.63
CA ALA A 26 17.40 -12.37 5.78
C ALA A 26 17.49 -11.40 6.97
N PRO A 27 17.73 -11.90 8.20
CA PRO A 27 17.91 -11.05 9.37
C PRO A 27 19.04 -10.04 9.18
N LEU A 28 18.79 -8.80 9.60
CA LEU A 28 19.80 -7.78 9.81
C LEU A 28 20.35 -7.93 11.24
N ALA A 29 21.65 -7.80 11.40
CA ALA A 29 22.29 -7.95 12.71
C ALA A 29 21.93 -6.80 13.67
N GLU A 30 21.88 -5.59 13.12
CA GLU A 30 21.52 -4.39 13.85
C GLU A 30 20.01 -4.34 14.13
N ARG A 31 19.65 -3.83 15.30
CA ARG A 31 18.25 -3.69 15.67
C ARG A 31 17.69 -2.32 15.27
N ILE A 32 16.66 -2.36 14.45
CA ILE A 32 15.85 -1.18 14.11
C ILE A 32 14.59 -1.21 14.96
N THR A 33 14.37 -0.18 15.77
CA THR A 33 13.27 -0.13 16.75
C THR A 33 12.06 0.66 16.26
N THR A 34 12.13 1.25 15.07
CA THR A 34 11.06 2.05 14.47
C THR A 34 10.81 1.65 13.02
N ALA A 35 9.61 1.90 12.52
CA ALA A 35 9.34 1.84 11.10
C ALA A 35 9.97 3.03 10.39
N LEU A 36 10.51 2.80 9.21
CA LEU A 36 11.14 3.82 8.36
C LEU A 36 10.34 4.02 7.09
N ALA A 37 10.25 5.26 6.63
CA ALA A 37 9.63 5.62 5.37
C ALA A 37 10.47 6.72 4.69
N ASP A 38 10.46 6.76 3.37
CA ASP A 38 11.06 7.88 2.65
C ASP A 38 10.03 8.99 2.33
N GLY A 39 10.52 10.09 1.75
CA GLY A 39 9.68 11.24 1.40
C GLY A 39 8.63 10.93 0.32
N ASP A 40 8.80 9.87 -0.47
CA ASP A 40 7.83 9.46 -1.49
C ASP A 40 6.54 8.90 -0.87
N SER A 41 6.60 8.41 0.38
CA SER A 41 5.41 8.04 1.16
C SER A 41 4.41 9.18 1.31
N LEU A 42 4.88 10.42 1.34
CA LEU A 42 4.03 11.62 1.43
C LEU A 42 3.15 11.81 0.19
N ARG A 43 3.55 11.26 -0.96
CA ARG A 43 2.80 11.35 -2.22
C ARG A 43 1.54 10.48 -2.23
N TYR A 44 1.54 9.42 -1.42
CA TYR A 44 0.46 8.44 -1.35
C TYR A 44 -0.70 8.88 -0.44
N TYR A 45 -0.40 9.55 0.67
CA TYR A 45 -1.41 9.87 1.66
C TYR A 45 -2.12 11.20 1.37
N PRO A 46 -3.46 11.22 1.24
CA PRO A 46 -4.23 12.45 0.98
C PRO A 46 -4.01 13.55 2.00
N ALA A 47 -3.66 13.20 3.25
CA ALA A 47 -3.36 14.16 4.30
C ALA A 47 -2.17 15.09 3.97
N TYR A 48 -1.30 14.67 3.05
CA TYR A 48 -0.14 15.45 2.60
C TYR A 48 -0.36 16.11 1.22
N ASP A 49 -1.59 16.14 0.72
CA ASP A 49 -1.93 16.87 -0.51
C ASP A 49 -2.01 18.38 -0.24
N LEU A 50 -0.86 18.96 0.07
CA LEU A 50 -0.65 20.35 0.44
C LEU A 50 -0.01 21.13 -0.70
N PRO A 51 -0.12 22.47 -0.75
CA PRO A 51 0.47 23.31 -1.81
C PRO A 51 1.97 23.06 -2.04
N GLY A 52 2.72 22.69 -1.00
CA GLY A 52 4.15 22.38 -1.09
C GLY A 52 4.48 21.01 -1.71
N ARG A 53 3.50 20.14 -1.96
CA ARG A 53 3.73 18.79 -2.52
C ARG A 53 4.42 18.83 -3.89
N GLY A 54 4.09 19.83 -4.72
CA GLY A 54 4.73 20.01 -6.02
C GLY A 54 6.22 20.39 -5.96
N GLN A 55 6.74 20.72 -4.77
CA GLN A 55 8.16 21.05 -4.54
C GLN A 55 9.00 19.82 -4.16
N LEU A 56 8.37 18.64 -3.95
CA LEU A 56 9.10 17.41 -3.72
C LEU A 56 9.99 17.10 -4.94
N PRO A 57 11.21 16.60 -4.73
CA PRO A 57 12.09 16.19 -5.82
C PRO A 57 11.38 15.22 -6.78
N PRO A 58 11.69 15.26 -8.08
CA PRO A 58 11.11 14.33 -9.03
C PRO A 58 11.48 12.89 -8.66
N GLN A 59 10.54 11.97 -8.88
CA GLN A 59 10.80 10.55 -8.72
C GLN A 59 11.64 10.03 -9.89
N THR A 60 12.32 8.91 -9.69
CA THR A 60 12.89 8.17 -10.82
C THR A 60 11.76 7.60 -11.69
N ALA A 61 12.03 7.36 -12.98
CA ALA A 61 11.04 6.78 -13.88
C ALA A 61 10.49 5.43 -13.38
N ALA A 62 11.33 4.60 -12.74
CA ALA A 62 10.91 3.34 -12.13
C ALA A 62 9.95 3.57 -10.95
N ALA A 63 10.28 4.51 -10.07
CA ALA A 63 9.42 4.84 -8.93
C ALA A 63 8.06 5.41 -9.37
N GLU A 64 8.06 6.31 -10.33
CA GLU A 64 6.85 6.91 -10.87
C GLU A 64 5.95 5.88 -11.55
N ARG A 65 6.52 5.04 -12.42
CA ARG A 65 5.80 3.96 -13.11
C ARG A 65 5.17 2.98 -12.12
N ALA A 66 5.94 2.54 -11.13
CA ALA A 66 5.50 1.60 -10.10
C ALA A 66 4.69 2.27 -8.98
N ARG A 67 4.60 3.60 -8.96
CA ARG A 67 4.07 4.38 -7.82
C ARG A 67 4.66 3.87 -6.51
N ALA A 68 5.99 3.72 -6.51
CA ALA A 68 6.72 3.16 -5.40
C ALA A 68 6.90 4.18 -4.28
N GLN A 69 6.81 3.69 -3.07
CA GLN A 69 7.17 4.39 -1.84
C GLN A 69 7.95 3.43 -0.95
N LEU A 70 8.94 3.92 -0.23
CA LEU A 70 9.65 3.07 0.71
C LEU A 70 8.98 3.08 2.07
N LEU A 71 8.52 1.92 2.49
CA LEU A 71 8.18 1.59 3.87
C LEU A 71 9.02 0.39 4.29
N LEU A 72 9.69 0.47 5.43
CA LEU A 72 10.58 -0.56 5.93
C LEU A 72 10.31 -0.82 7.42
N VAL A 73 10.17 -2.08 7.78
CA VAL A 73 10.04 -2.49 9.17
C VAL A 73 10.88 -3.74 9.43
N GLN A 74 11.60 -3.78 10.57
CA GLN A 74 12.26 -4.97 11.02
C GLN A 74 11.29 -5.85 11.80
N ARG A 75 11.23 -7.11 11.44
CA ARG A 75 10.40 -8.12 12.08
C ARG A 75 11.07 -8.71 13.32
N ALA A 76 10.30 -9.47 14.09
CA ALA A 76 10.81 -10.12 15.31
C ALA A 76 11.95 -11.12 15.03
N ASP A 77 11.97 -11.71 13.83
CA ASP A 77 13.05 -12.60 13.37
C ASP A 77 14.30 -11.86 12.85
N GLY A 78 14.28 -10.54 12.91
CA GLY A 78 15.36 -9.67 12.41
C GLY A 78 15.30 -9.35 10.92
N GLY A 79 14.48 -10.05 10.14
CA GLY A 79 14.32 -9.79 8.70
C GLY A 79 13.62 -8.45 8.45
N LEU A 80 13.99 -7.77 7.36
CA LEU A 80 13.33 -6.54 6.93
C LEU A 80 12.17 -6.86 6.00
N THR A 81 11.00 -6.30 6.27
CA THR A 81 9.90 -6.22 5.29
C THR A 81 9.97 -4.86 4.64
N ILE A 82 10.06 -4.83 3.33
CA ILE A 82 10.27 -3.63 2.51
C ILE A 82 9.19 -3.59 1.42
N GLY A 83 8.55 -2.50 1.25
CA GLY A 83 7.55 -2.20 0.21
C GLY A 83 7.34 -0.71 0.12
N ASP A 84 6.43 -0.28 -0.72
CA ASP A 84 5.63 -1.06 -1.64
C ASP A 84 5.43 -0.32 -2.96
N THR A 85 4.69 -0.94 -3.86
CA THR A 85 4.30 -0.36 -5.15
C THR A 85 2.79 -0.29 -5.26
N HIS A 86 2.24 0.42 -6.29
CA HIS A 86 0.80 0.50 -6.50
C HIS A 86 0.47 0.38 -7.99
N GLU A 87 -0.10 -0.75 -8.36
CA GLU A 87 -0.56 -1.03 -9.72
C GLU A 87 -2.09 -1.09 -9.74
N TYR A 88 -2.70 -0.39 -10.68
CA TYR A 88 -4.17 -0.27 -10.82
C TYR A 88 -4.71 -0.83 -12.12
N ALA A 89 -3.85 -1.11 -13.11
CA ALA A 89 -4.26 -1.62 -14.40
C ALA A 89 -4.61 -3.11 -14.31
N GLU A 90 -5.86 -3.45 -14.51
CA GLU A 90 -6.34 -4.82 -14.55
C GLU A 90 -6.50 -5.33 -15.99
N PRO A 91 -6.34 -6.63 -16.26
CA PRO A 91 -6.01 -7.70 -15.29
C PRO A 91 -4.56 -7.64 -14.83
N PHE A 92 -4.33 -7.91 -13.53
CA PHE A 92 -2.98 -8.01 -12.99
C PHE A 92 -2.27 -9.25 -13.54
N GLY A 93 -1.01 -9.07 -13.99
CA GLY A 93 -0.14 -10.17 -14.40
C GLY A 93 0.32 -11.05 -13.22
N PHE A 94 0.89 -12.20 -13.54
CA PHE A 94 1.57 -13.06 -12.57
C PHE A 94 2.98 -12.57 -12.27
N ASP A 95 3.63 -11.96 -13.26
CA ASP A 95 5.02 -11.56 -13.16
C ASP A 95 5.20 -10.42 -12.17
N LEU A 96 6.37 -10.39 -11.55
CA LEU A 96 6.82 -9.34 -10.65
C LEU A 96 7.72 -8.37 -11.43
N ASP A 97 7.57 -7.07 -11.17
CA ASP A 97 8.42 -6.04 -11.77
C ASP A 97 9.72 -5.95 -10.96
N GLU A 98 10.81 -6.48 -11.51
CA GLU A 98 12.13 -6.49 -10.87
C GLU A 98 12.73 -5.07 -10.76
N ASP A 99 12.45 -4.15 -11.70
CA ASP A 99 12.89 -2.76 -11.62
C ASP A 99 12.36 -2.07 -10.37
N ALA A 100 11.10 -2.39 -10.00
CA ALA A 100 10.48 -1.87 -8.78
C ALA A 100 11.18 -2.39 -7.53
N TYR A 101 11.57 -3.67 -7.49
CA TYR A 101 12.35 -4.22 -6.37
C TYR A 101 13.75 -3.63 -6.29
N ASP A 102 14.42 -3.43 -7.41
CA ASP A 102 15.73 -2.78 -7.42
C ASP A 102 15.64 -1.34 -6.91
N HIS A 103 14.62 -0.61 -7.32
CA HIS A 103 14.38 0.73 -6.78
C HIS A 103 14.20 0.70 -5.25
N LEU A 104 13.31 -0.15 -4.74
CA LEU A 104 13.05 -0.26 -3.30
C LEU A 104 14.31 -0.68 -2.53
N ARG A 105 15.12 -1.60 -3.09
CA ARG A 105 16.39 -2.02 -2.51
C ARG A 105 17.36 -0.84 -2.39
N VAL A 106 17.58 -0.12 -3.48
CA VAL A 106 18.49 1.04 -3.50
C VAL A 106 18.03 2.11 -2.51
N ARG A 107 16.72 2.38 -2.43
CA ARG A 107 16.17 3.34 -1.46
C ARG A 107 16.37 2.88 -0.02
N ALA A 108 16.14 1.61 0.28
CA ALA A 108 16.37 1.04 1.62
C ALA A 108 17.85 1.14 2.02
N GLU A 109 18.77 0.76 1.14
CA GLU A 109 20.21 0.86 1.36
C GLU A 109 20.66 2.32 1.58
N THR A 110 20.11 3.25 0.79
CA THR A 110 20.38 4.69 0.97
C THR A 110 19.92 5.18 2.34
N LEU A 111 18.72 4.78 2.76
CA LEU A 111 18.14 5.21 4.03
C LEU A 111 18.89 4.62 5.23
N LEU A 112 19.33 3.37 5.11
CA LEU A 112 20.08 2.67 6.16
C LEU A 112 21.57 3.05 6.18
N GLY A 113 22.10 3.61 5.08
CA GLY A 113 23.52 3.87 4.93
C GLY A 113 24.39 2.61 4.77
N ALA A 114 23.76 1.45 4.50
CA ALA A 114 24.42 0.15 4.40
C ALA A 114 23.63 -0.78 3.47
N PRO A 115 24.29 -1.81 2.87
CA PRO A 115 23.61 -2.83 2.09
C PRO A 115 22.56 -3.58 2.93
N ILE A 116 21.42 -3.89 2.35
CA ILE A 116 20.43 -4.77 3.00
C ILE A 116 20.88 -6.23 2.93
N PRO A 117 20.47 -7.08 3.88
CA PRO A 117 20.69 -8.52 3.81
C PRO A 117 20.06 -9.14 2.55
N PRO A 118 20.53 -10.32 2.11
CA PRO A 118 19.98 -10.98 0.94
C PRO A 118 18.46 -11.13 0.99
N VAL A 119 17.78 -10.80 -0.10
CA VAL A 119 16.32 -10.96 -0.23
C VAL A 119 16.00 -12.45 -0.23
N ARG A 120 15.10 -12.88 0.67
CA ARG A 120 14.65 -14.26 0.81
C ARG A 120 13.39 -14.56 0.02
N ARG A 121 12.52 -13.56 -0.12
CA ARG A 121 11.28 -13.70 -0.90
C ARG A 121 10.78 -12.37 -1.42
N ARG A 122 10.07 -12.46 -2.54
CA ARG A 122 9.30 -11.39 -3.16
C ARG A 122 7.88 -11.90 -3.38
N TRP A 123 6.92 -11.02 -3.26
CA TRP A 123 5.52 -11.36 -3.52
C TRP A 123 4.73 -10.14 -3.95
N ALA A 124 3.60 -10.39 -4.59
CA ALA A 124 2.57 -9.39 -4.79
C ALA A 124 1.34 -9.72 -3.95
N GLY A 125 0.68 -8.69 -3.46
CA GLY A 125 -0.61 -8.76 -2.79
C GLY A 125 -1.63 -7.91 -3.52
N VAL A 126 -2.91 -8.22 -3.33
CA VAL A 126 -4.00 -7.41 -3.88
C VAL A 126 -4.98 -7.10 -2.76
N TYR A 127 -5.29 -5.82 -2.61
CA TYR A 127 -6.35 -5.36 -1.70
C TYR A 127 -7.29 -4.38 -2.42
N SER A 128 -8.31 -3.93 -1.71
CA SER A 128 -9.29 -2.96 -2.22
C SER A 128 -9.10 -1.61 -1.59
N GLU A 129 -9.29 -0.57 -2.37
CA GLU A 129 -9.39 0.81 -1.89
C GLU A 129 -10.58 1.52 -2.53
N VAL A 130 -11.04 2.61 -1.93
CA VAL A 130 -12.02 3.50 -2.55
C VAL A 130 -11.45 4.02 -3.86
N ASN A 131 -12.27 3.98 -4.90
CA ASN A 131 -11.91 4.58 -6.19
C ASN A 131 -12.11 6.10 -6.10
N PRO A 132 -11.02 6.92 -6.15
CA PRO A 132 -11.15 8.36 -6.01
C PRO A 132 -12.03 9.03 -7.07
N ALA A 133 -12.12 8.43 -8.26
CA ALA A 133 -12.95 8.95 -9.35
C ALA A 133 -14.46 8.88 -9.06
N VAL A 134 -14.87 7.99 -8.14
CA VAL A 134 -16.28 7.76 -7.79
C VAL A 134 -16.54 8.13 -6.33
N GLY A 135 -15.69 7.68 -5.42
CA GLY A 135 -15.84 7.87 -3.97
C GLY A 135 -15.16 9.11 -3.41
N GLY A 136 -14.51 9.92 -4.25
CA GLY A 136 -13.83 11.14 -3.81
C GLY A 136 -12.73 10.86 -2.78
N HIS A 137 -12.72 11.60 -1.68
CA HIS A 137 -11.74 11.49 -0.59
C HIS A 137 -12.16 10.53 0.54
N ALA A 138 -13.19 9.71 0.34
CA ALA A 138 -13.60 8.74 1.35
C ALA A 138 -12.45 7.77 1.67
N LEU A 139 -12.26 7.49 2.97
CA LEU A 139 -11.17 6.62 3.43
C LEU A 139 -11.51 5.13 3.31
N TYR A 140 -12.79 4.81 3.23
CA TYR A 140 -13.32 3.46 3.03
C TYR A 140 -14.75 3.55 2.46
N HIS A 141 -15.23 2.46 1.92
CA HIS A 141 -16.59 2.34 1.41
C HIS A 141 -17.48 1.71 2.49
N ARG A 142 -18.60 2.37 2.80
CA ARG A 142 -19.63 1.88 3.68
C ARG A 142 -20.99 2.10 3.02
N ALA A 143 -21.76 1.06 2.92
CA ALA A 143 -23.13 1.12 2.39
C ALA A 143 -24.02 0.09 3.08
N GLU A 144 -25.25 0.45 3.37
CA GLU A 144 -26.30 -0.52 3.63
C GLU A 144 -26.78 -1.08 2.29
N VAL A 145 -26.48 -2.33 2.04
CA VAL A 145 -26.70 -2.99 0.74
C VAL A 145 -28.02 -3.76 0.67
N GLU A 146 -28.54 -4.16 1.81
CA GLU A 146 -29.86 -4.74 2.05
C GLU A 146 -30.31 -4.30 3.46
N PRO A 147 -31.60 -4.32 3.80
CA PRO A 147 -32.07 -3.94 5.13
C PRO A 147 -31.31 -4.68 6.24
N GLY A 148 -30.60 -3.95 7.09
CA GLY A 148 -29.80 -4.50 8.17
C GLY A 148 -28.45 -5.12 7.77
N VAL A 149 -28.06 -5.04 6.47
CA VAL A 149 -26.79 -5.58 5.99
C VAL A 149 -25.86 -4.44 5.55
N ILE A 150 -24.81 -4.23 6.32
CA ILE A 150 -23.83 -3.18 6.06
C ILE A 150 -22.58 -3.79 5.41
N LEU A 151 -22.22 -3.31 4.24
CA LEU A 151 -20.97 -3.63 3.56
C LEU A 151 -19.92 -2.57 3.91
N VAL A 152 -18.79 -3.02 4.47
CA VAL A 152 -17.62 -2.18 4.73
C VAL A 152 -16.42 -2.76 4.00
N THR A 153 -15.77 -1.95 3.15
CA THR A 153 -14.62 -2.39 2.33
C THR A 153 -13.79 -1.21 1.83
N GLY A 154 -12.70 -1.49 1.16
CA GLY A 154 -11.91 -0.49 0.45
C GLY A 154 -11.10 0.47 1.33
N PRO A 155 -10.60 0.08 2.53
CA PRO A 155 -9.77 0.99 3.35
C PRO A 155 -8.37 1.19 2.79
N GLY A 156 -7.99 0.49 1.72
CA GLY A 156 -6.65 0.55 1.17
C GLY A 156 -5.60 0.00 2.13
N GLY A 157 -4.36 0.47 2.01
CA GLY A 157 -3.26 0.10 2.89
C GLY A 157 -3.42 0.53 4.35
N ARG A 158 -4.45 1.30 4.67
CA ARG A 158 -4.73 1.81 6.03
C ARG A 158 -5.64 0.89 6.86
N GLY A 159 -6.10 -0.21 6.27
CA GLY A 159 -7.14 -1.06 6.88
C GLY A 159 -6.79 -1.54 8.28
N MET A 160 -5.58 -2.03 8.50
CA MET A 160 -5.16 -2.51 9.82
C MET A 160 -5.18 -1.39 10.87
N THR A 161 -4.63 -0.22 10.54
CA THR A 161 -4.55 0.93 11.45
C THR A 161 -5.92 1.53 11.75
N CYS A 162 -6.79 1.61 10.74
CA CYS A 162 -8.10 2.29 10.85
C CYS A 162 -9.23 1.35 11.28
N SER A 163 -9.04 0.03 11.28
CA SER A 163 -10.10 -0.94 11.55
C SER A 163 -10.86 -0.73 12.87
N PRO A 164 -10.23 -0.35 13.99
CA PRO A 164 -11.00 -0.09 15.23
C PRO A 164 -11.96 1.09 15.08
N ALA A 165 -11.50 2.20 14.49
CA ALA A 165 -12.34 3.37 14.27
C ALA A 165 -13.45 3.10 13.26
N ILE A 166 -13.15 2.37 12.19
CA ILE A 166 -14.15 1.95 11.18
C ILE A 166 -15.24 1.08 11.83
N ALA A 167 -14.84 0.15 12.70
CA ALA A 167 -15.78 -0.70 13.42
C ALA A 167 -16.67 0.14 14.35
N GLU A 168 -16.09 1.03 15.14
CA GLU A 168 -16.83 1.91 16.03
C GLU A 168 -17.84 2.79 15.26
N GLU A 169 -17.42 3.39 14.15
CA GLU A 169 -18.29 4.21 13.31
C GLU A 169 -19.40 3.39 12.61
N THR A 170 -19.13 2.12 12.30
CA THR A 170 -20.11 1.24 11.64
C THR A 170 -21.27 0.87 12.55
N PHE A 171 -21.03 0.72 13.86
CA PHE A 171 -22.01 0.26 14.84
C PHE A 171 -22.63 1.37 15.72
N ARG A 172 -22.35 2.62 15.42
CA ARG A 172 -23.07 3.78 15.97
C ARG A 172 -24.38 4.03 15.22
#